data_6cffe6c28c1a9349e9220c3ae81b5b62
#
_entry.id   6cffe6c28c1a9349e9220c3ae81b5b62
#
_cell.length_a   1.000
_cell.length_b   1.000
_cell.length_c   1.000
_cell.angle_alpha   90.00
_cell.angle_beta   90.00
_cell.angle_gamma   90.00
#
_symmetry.space_group_name_H-M   'P 1'
#
loop_
_entity.id
_entity.type
_entity.pdbx_description
1 polymer ?
#
loop_
_entity_poly.entity_id
_entity_poly.type
_entity_poly.pdbx_seq_one_letter_code
_entity_poly.pdbx_strand_id
1 'polypeptide(L)'
;MKNIEYLENYNIGQYNGPAATISAGSEAFEAYKAMVAYNFTMVVTGAPTVSVIGGWSAGGGHSNLASLYGLGSDQLLSINLVTAEGRFITADVNQNQELFFALRGGGGGTCRTTRYEQN
;
A
#
# COMPACT_ATOMS: atom_id res chain seq x y z
N MET A 1 3.86 -6.64 12.94
CA MET A 1 2.41 -6.36 12.96
C MET A 1 1.84 -6.81 11.62
N LYS A 2 0.88 -7.69 11.66
CA LYS A 2 0.20 -8.22 10.48
C LYS A 2 -1.30 -7.96 10.65
N ASN A 3 -1.89 -7.16 9.78
CA ASN A 3 -3.32 -6.93 9.73
C ASN A 3 -3.72 -6.68 8.28
N ILE A 4 -4.79 -7.35 7.84
CA ILE A 4 -5.35 -7.18 6.50
C ILE A 4 -6.86 -7.10 6.68
N GLU A 5 -7.46 -6.01 6.22
CA GLU A 5 -8.88 -5.74 6.33
C GLU A 5 -9.44 -5.33 4.97
N TYR A 6 -10.56 -5.92 4.59
CA TYR A 6 -11.29 -5.54 3.39
C TYR A 6 -12.29 -4.42 3.71
N LEU A 7 -12.29 -3.39 2.89
CA LEU A 7 -13.20 -2.25 2.95
C LEU A 7 -14.09 -2.26 1.70
N GLU A 8 -15.38 -2.50 1.87
CA GLU A 8 -16.33 -2.59 0.76
C GLU A 8 -16.51 -1.24 0.04
N ASN A 9 -16.55 -0.16 0.81
CA ASN A 9 -16.74 1.19 0.30
C ASN A 9 -15.71 2.14 0.92
N TYR A 10 -14.73 2.54 0.13
CA TYR A 10 -13.73 3.50 0.51
C TYR A 10 -13.74 4.69 -0.45
N ASN A 11 -13.82 5.90 0.10
CA ASN A 11 -13.85 7.13 -0.68
C ASN A 11 -12.68 8.03 -0.31
N ILE A 12 -11.85 8.35 -1.29
CA ILE A 12 -10.78 9.33 -1.13
C ILE A 12 -10.49 10.01 -2.48
N GLY A 13 -10.44 11.33 -2.50
CA GLY A 13 -10.27 12.08 -3.73
C GLY A 13 -11.33 11.70 -4.77
N GLN A 14 -10.90 11.24 -5.92
CA GLN A 14 -11.77 10.77 -6.99
C GLN A 14 -12.06 9.27 -6.93
N TYR A 15 -11.43 8.55 -6.01
CA TYR A 15 -11.64 7.10 -5.86
C TYR A 15 -12.87 6.82 -5.00
N ASN A 16 -13.71 5.93 -5.49
CA ASN A 16 -14.84 5.38 -4.75
C ASN A 16 -14.97 3.89 -5.11
N GLY A 17 -14.78 3.01 -4.15
CA GLY A 17 -14.86 1.58 -4.39
C GLY A 17 -14.26 0.74 -3.28
N PRO A 18 -14.09 -0.56 -3.53
CA PRO A 18 -13.49 -1.47 -2.55
C PRO A 18 -11.99 -1.19 -2.40
N ALA A 19 -11.49 -1.35 -1.19
CA ALA A 19 -10.10 -1.20 -0.85
C ALA A 19 -9.66 -2.23 0.20
N ALA A 20 -8.38 -2.27 0.51
CA ALA A 20 -7.85 -3.09 1.57
C ALA A 20 -6.87 -2.31 2.42
N THR A 21 -6.99 -2.43 3.74
CA THR A 21 -5.98 -1.98 4.68
C THR A 21 -4.95 -3.10 4.87
N ILE A 22 -3.68 -2.79 4.69
CA ILE A 22 -2.60 -3.78 4.80
C ILE A 22 -1.48 -3.21 5.66
N SER A 23 -1.15 -3.91 6.73
CA SER A 23 -0.01 -3.57 7.58
C SER A 23 1.33 -3.96 6.94
N ALA A 24 2.36 -3.20 7.25
CA ALA A 24 3.70 -3.37 6.68
C ALA A 24 4.34 -4.76 6.90
N GLY A 25 3.90 -5.50 7.92
CA GLY A 25 4.36 -6.86 8.18
C GLY A 25 3.66 -7.95 7.39
N SER A 26 2.66 -7.60 6.55
CA SER A 26 1.90 -8.59 5.77
C SER A 26 2.60 -8.94 4.48
N GLU A 27 2.65 -10.22 4.18
CA GLU A 27 3.25 -10.77 2.98
C GLU A 27 2.22 -10.93 1.85
N ALA A 28 2.69 -10.99 0.61
CA ALA A 28 1.81 -11.03 -0.56
C ALA A 28 0.82 -12.20 -0.55
N PHE A 29 1.25 -13.40 -0.12
CA PHE A 29 0.35 -14.56 -0.06
C PHE A 29 -0.77 -14.37 0.97
N GLU A 30 -0.49 -13.68 2.09
CA GLU A 30 -1.49 -13.39 3.12
C GLU A 30 -2.52 -12.39 2.59
N ALA A 31 -2.07 -11.33 1.92
CA ALA A 31 -2.94 -10.35 1.29
C ALA A 31 -3.82 -10.99 0.21
N TYR A 32 -3.23 -11.76 -0.68
CA TYR A 32 -3.96 -12.49 -1.72
C TYR A 32 -5.02 -13.43 -1.14
N LYS A 33 -4.65 -14.26 -0.17
CA LYS A 33 -5.56 -15.19 0.48
C LYS A 33 -6.73 -14.50 1.17
N ALA A 34 -6.46 -13.37 1.83
CA ALA A 34 -7.50 -12.58 2.48
C ALA A 34 -8.49 -11.99 1.47
N MET A 35 -8.00 -11.47 0.34
CA MET A 35 -8.86 -10.83 -0.67
C MET A 35 -9.68 -11.82 -1.49
N VAL A 36 -9.16 -13.02 -1.75
CA VAL A 36 -9.91 -14.09 -2.44
C VAL A 36 -11.21 -14.43 -1.71
N ALA A 37 -11.21 -14.38 -0.39
CA ALA A 37 -12.42 -14.63 0.42
C ALA A 37 -13.55 -13.63 0.13
N TYR A 38 -13.23 -12.44 -0.37
CA TYR A 38 -14.19 -11.40 -0.76
C TYR A 38 -14.38 -11.29 -2.27
N ASN A 39 -13.86 -12.25 -3.04
CA ASN A 39 -13.86 -12.21 -4.51
C ASN A 39 -13.23 -10.93 -5.07
N PHE A 40 -12.19 -10.47 -4.43
CA PHE A 40 -11.46 -9.24 -4.73
C PHE A 40 -10.04 -9.55 -5.19
N THR A 41 -9.61 -8.90 -6.27
CA THR A 41 -8.23 -9.04 -6.80
C THR A 41 -7.43 -7.78 -6.49
N MET A 42 -6.21 -7.97 -5.97
CA MET A 42 -5.26 -6.90 -5.71
C MET A 42 -4.03 -7.02 -6.60
N VAL A 43 -3.40 -5.88 -6.83
CA VAL A 43 -2.06 -5.83 -7.42
C VAL A 43 -1.04 -6.09 -6.30
N VAL A 44 -0.47 -7.28 -6.30
CA VAL A 44 0.57 -7.70 -5.36
C VAL A 44 1.76 -8.28 -6.12
N THR A 45 2.90 -8.43 -5.44
CA THR A 45 4.07 -9.06 -6.04
C THR A 45 3.83 -10.54 -6.36
N GLY A 46 4.47 -11.04 -7.41
CA GLY A 46 4.50 -12.47 -7.73
C GLY A 46 5.31 -13.32 -6.76
N ALA A 47 6.09 -12.72 -5.87
CA ALA A 47 6.87 -13.41 -4.84
C ALA A 47 6.04 -13.48 -3.54
N PRO A 48 5.62 -14.68 -3.11
CA PRO A 48 4.61 -14.83 -2.06
C PRO A 48 5.06 -14.34 -0.67
N THR A 49 6.35 -14.34 -0.39
CA THR A 49 6.92 -13.97 0.91
C THR A 49 7.44 -12.54 0.98
N VAL A 50 7.24 -11.74 -0.07
CA VAL A 50 7.60 -10.33 -0.09
C VAL A 50 6.49 -9.52 0.55
N SER A 51 6.85 -8.58 1.44
CA SER A 51 5.88 -7.64 2.02
C SER A 51 5.31 -6.71 0.95
N VAL A 52 3.97 -6.58 0.93
CA VAL A 52 3.26 -5.74 -0.05
C VAL A 52 3.56 -4.26 0.17
N ILE A 53 3.64 -3.82 1.42
CA ILE A 53 3.67 -2.39 1.77
C ILE A 53 5.09 -1.84 1.91
N GLY A 54 6.03 -2.65 2.34
CA GLY A 54 7.40 -2.21 2.60
C GLY A 54 8.17 -1.80 1.34
N GLY A 55 9.30 -2.44 1.10
CA GLY A 55 10.17 -2.11 -0.03
C GLY A 55 9.52 -2.29 -1.40
N TRP A 56 8.58 -3.23 -1.56
CA TRP A 56 7.98 -3.52 -2.86
C TRP A 56 7.16 -2.34 -3.39
N SER A 57 6.17 -1.85 -2.67
CA SER A 57 5.36 -0.71 -3.12
C SER A 57 6.14 0.61 -3.11
N ALA A 58 7.03 0.81 -2.12
CA ALA A 58 7.89 1.98 -2.06
C ALA A 58 8.87 2.06 -3.26
N GLY A 59 9.28 0.92 -3.81
CA GLY A 59 10.12 0.84 -5.00
C GLY A 59 9.37 0.82 -6.34
N GLY A 60 8.06 1.04 -6.32
CA GLY A 60 7.20 1.04 -7.51
C GLY A 60 6.21 -0.11 -7.55
N GLY A 61 6.60 -1.32 -7.15
CA GLY A 61 5.70 -2.46 -7.06
C GLY A 61 5.37 -3.13 -8.39
N HIS A 62 6.35 -3.78 -9.02
CA HIS A 62 6.11 -4.56 -10.23
C HIS A 62 5.26 -5.81 -9.96
N SER A 63 4.26 -6.06 -10.81
CA SER A 63 3.34 -7.19 -10.73
C SER A 63 3.02 -7.72 -12.12
N ASN A 64 2.62 -9.00 -12.19
CA ASN A 64 2.08 -9.58 -13.41
C ASN A 64 0.81 -8.86 -13.91
N LEU A 65 0.13 -8.15 -13.03
CA LEU A 65 -1.07 -7.35 -13.33
C LEU A 65 -0.75 -5.90 -13.72
N ALA A 66 0.52 -5.50 -13.71
CA ALA A 66 0.91 -4.11 -13.95
C ALA A 66 0.51 -3.59 -15.34
N SER A 67 0.46 -4.46 -16.35
CA SER A 67 0.02 -4.09 -17.70
C SER A 67 -1.48 -3.77 -17.78
N LEU A 68 -2.28 -4.25 -16.83
CA LEU A 68 -3.72 -4.02 -16.78
C LEU A 68 -4.11 -2.88 -15.81
N TYR A 69 -3.45 -2.83 -14.66
CA TYR A 69 -3.87 -1.98 -13.54
C TYR A 69 -2.81 -0.98 -13.09
N GLY A 70 -1.61 -1.01 -13.67
CA GLY A 70 -0.48 -0.21 -13.23
C GLY A 70 0.35 -0.88 -12.13
N LEU A 71 1.30 -0.14 -11.61
CA LEU A 71 2.21 -0.61 -10.56
C LEU A 71 1.51 -0.69 -9.19
N GLY A 72 2.10 -1.40 -8.24
CA GLY A 72 1.60 -1.45 -6.87
C GLY A 72 1.52 -0.06 -6.21
N SER A 73 2.48 0.81 -6.49
CA SER A 73 2.45 2.20 -6.04
C SER A 73 1.27 3.01 -6.58
N ASP A 74 0.77 2.68 -7.78
CA ASP A 74 -0.39 3.35 -8.37
C ASP A 74 -1.71 2.94 -7.69
N GLN A 75 -1.70 1.83 -6.96
CA GLN A 75 -2.87 1.33 -6.23
C GLN A 75 -2.97 1.92 -4.82
N LEU A 76 -1.95 2.64 -4.35
CA LEU A 76 -1.95 3.23 -3.02
C LEU A 76 -2.92 4.42 -2.94
N LEU A 77 -3.86 4.34 -2.03
CA LEU A 77 -4.88 5.38 -1.80
C LEU A 77 -4.51 6.28 -0.63
N SER A 78 -3.94 5.70 0.42
CA SER A 78 -3.49 6.40 1.62
C SER A 78 -2.39 5.61 2.32
N ILE A 79 -1.48 6.28 2.98
CA ILE A 79 -0.38 5.67 3.72
C ILE A 79 -0.34 6.28 5.12
N ASN A 80 -0.47 5.44 6.15
CA ASN A 80 -0.21 5.83 7.52
C ASN A 80 1.22 5.46 7.88
N LEU A 81 1.98 6.39 8.43
CA LEU A 81 3.39 6.19 8.73
C LEU A 81 3.84 6.91 9.99
N VAL A 82 4.94 6.43 10.56
CA VAL A 82 5.67 7.10 11.62
C VAL A 82 6.92 7.72 11.03
N THR A 83 7.09 9.03 11.20
CA THR A 83 8.27 9.76 10.72
C THR A 83 9.51 9.47 11.56
N ALA A 84 10.67 9.89 11.08
CA ALA A 84 11.93 9.76 11.84
C ALA A 84 11.90 10.51 13.18
N GLU A 85 11.10 11.56 13.30
CA GLU A 85 10.88 12.33 14.54
C GLU A 85 9.85 11.65 15.48
N GLY A 86 9.31 10.49 15.10
CA GLY A 86 8.34 9.74 15.91
C GLY A 86 6.90 10.21 15.79
N ARG A 87 6.57 11.06 14.82
CA ARG A 87 5.19 11.50 14.58
C ARG A 87 4.43 10.50 13.72
N PHE A 88 3.22 10.14 14.13
CA PHE A 88 2.28 9.37 13.31
C PHE A 88 1.53 10.33 12.40
N ILE A 89 1.64 10.14 11.10
CA ILE A 89 0.98 10.96 10.09
C ILE A 89 0.33 10.11 9.00
N THR A 90 -0.63 10.71 8.30
CA THR A 90 -1.26 10.15 7.11
C THR A 90 -0.83 10.95 5.89
N ALA A 91 -0.50 10.27 4.81
CA ALA A 91 -0.19 10.86 3.51
C ALA A 91 -1.12 10.29 2.44
N ASP A 92 -1.84 11.16 1.75
CA ASP A 92 -2.79 10.82 0.70
C ASP A 92 -3.00 12.02 -0.26
N VAL A 93 -4.01 11.94 -1.12
CA VAL A 93 -4.31 13.01 -2.08
C VAL A 93 -4.81 14.30 -1.44
N ASN A 94 -5.23 14.28 -0.16
CA ASN A 94 -5.75 15.44 0.56
C ASN A 94 -4.77 16.03 1.57
N GLN A 95 -3.78 15.26 2.02
CA GLN A 95 -2.85 15.67 3.07
C GLN A 95 -1.46 15.07 2.87
N ASN A 96 -0.41 15.83 3.22
CA ASN A 96 0.98 15.41 3.03
C ASN A 96 1.26 14.90 1.60
N GLN A 97 0.76 15.63 0.61
CA GLN A 97 0.73 15.21 -0.80
C GLN A 97 2.13 14.98 -1.38
N GLU A 98 3.09 15.81 -1.04
CA GLU A 98 4.49 15.65 -1.50
C GLU A 98 5.12 14.38 -0.95
N LEU A 99 4.87 14.08 0.33
CA LEU A 99 5.31 12.85 0.95
C LEU A 99 4.62 11.63 0.33
N PHE A 100 3.32 11.73 0.07
CA PHE A 100 2.56 10.69 -0.61
C PHE A 100 3.12 10.39 -2.01
N PHE A 101 3.48 11.43 -2.75
CA PHE A 101 4.15 11.26 -4.03
C PHE A 101 5.51 10.56 -3.88
N ALA A 102 6.34 11.00 -2.93
CA ALA A 102 7.67 10.44 -2.71
C ALA A 102 7.66 8.97 -2.27
N LEU A 103 6.66 8.57 -1.48
CA LEU A 103 6.51 7.20 -0.99
C LEU A 103 6.03 6.21 -2.05
N ARG A 104 5.47 6.71 -3.15
CA ARG A 104 4.96 5.89 -4.25
C ARG A 104 6.00 5.73 -5.37
N GLY A 105 7.11 5.08 -5.07
CA GLY A 105 8.14 4.73 -6.05
C GLY A 105 9.52 5.34 -5.80
N GLY A 106 9.68 6.25 -4.84
CA GLY A 106 10.96 6.86 -4.49
C GLY A 106 11.96 5.92 -3.82
N GLY A 107 11.49 4.74 -3.40
CA GLY A 107 12.30 3.72 -2.72
C GLY A 107 12.38 3.90 -1.21
N GLY A 108 12.56 2.80 -0.50
CA GLY A 108 12.62 2.78 0.96
C GLY A 108 13.84 3.48 1.56
N GLY A 109 14.88 3.73 0.77
CA GLY A 109 16.11 4.38 1.23
C GLY A 109 16.12 5.90 1.14
N THR A 110 15.19 6.51 0.41
CA THR A 110 15.11 7.95 0.20
C THR A 110 14.26 8.68 1.24
N CYS A 111 13.24 8.01 1.77
CA CYS A 111 12.38 8.52 2.82
C CYS A 111 12.65 7.74 4.10
N ARG A 112 13.23 8.36 5.12
CA ARG A 112 13.46 7.73 6.42
C ARG A 112 12.13 7.54 7.15
N THR A 113 11.50 6.41 6.90
CA THR A 113 10.26 6.02 7.57
C THR A 113 10.44 4.68 8.24
N THR A 114 9.91 4.53 9.43
CA THR A 114 10.08 3.32 10.25
C THR A 114 8.85 2.41 10.23
N ARG A 115 7.71 2.88 9.70
CA ARG A 115 6.48 2.07 9.70
C ARG A 115 5.50 2.57 8.65
N TYR A 116 4.93 1.64 7.89
CA TYR A 116 3.84 1.89 6.95
C TYR A 116 2.58 1.15 7.40
N GLU A 117 1.47 1.83 7.40
CA GLU A 117 0.14 1.23 7.36
C GLU A 117 -0.57 1.76 6.10
N GLN A 118 -1.19 0.87 5.37
CA GLN A 118 -1.96 1.19 4.18
C GLN A 118 -3.44 1.02 4.47
N ASN A 119 -4.21 2.03 4.22
CA ASN A 119 -5.66 1.93 4.19
C ASN A 119 -6.15 1.69 2.76
#